data_c8ebf68ef7449aa4c362b761193561da
#
_entry.id   c8ebf68ef7449aa4c362b761193561da
#
_cell.length_a   1.000
_cell.length_b   1.000
_cell.length_c   1.000
_cell.angle_alpha   90.00
_cell.angle_beta   90.00
_cell.angle_gamma   90.00
#
_symmetry.space_group_name_H-M   'P 1'
#
loop_
_entity.id
_entity.type
_entity.pdbx_description
1 polymer ?
#
loop_
_entity_poly.entity_id
_entity_poly.type
_entity_poly.pdbx_seq_one_letter_code
_entity_poly.pdbx_strand_id
1 'polypeptide(L)'
;MRIFFSLIRKESIENIRTKKMLGLLLLFIFIGLISPLTAKLTPQILQAIATDGIDIKANTPTEIDSWVQFFKNVNQIGMFGLVILFSTQVTNEIQKGTLINLLSKGLPRNQVIISKCFFNAIMWTFSYCICFLVAFGYTKYFFGNTFSIGNILMAVFLPLIFGIFLIALEILGSVITENVIGTLLFVAGGVMIQFILSLKEEIVKYMPIALLGKPVNIIKGIGFNDYFIPIFTTFGLIIICIISSIIVLNKKEMS
;
A
#
# COMPACT_ATOMS: atom_id res chain seq x y z
N MET A 1 -20.99 -10.77 -16.07
CA MET A 1 -21.22 -9.91 -14.88
C MET A 1 -21.63 -10.69 -13.63
N ARG A 2 -22.60 -11.61 -13.65
CA ARG A 2 -23.05 -12.37 -12.46
C ARG A 2 -21.91 -13.14 -11.75
N ILE A 3 -21.02 -13.78 -12.51
CA ILE A 3 -19.88 -14.55 -11.95
C ILE A 3 -18.91 -13.63 -11.19
N PHE A 4 -18.57 -12.48 -11.76
CA PHE A 4 -17.66 -11.52 -11.11
C PHE A 4 -18.19 -11.03 -9.75
N PHE A 5 -19.47 -10.65 -9.69
CA PHE A 5 -20.10 -10.24 -8.41
C PHE A 5 -20.18 -11.37 -7.39
N SER A 6 -20.41 -12.61 -7.82
CA SER A 6 -20.41 -13.77 -6.92
C SER A 6 -19.02 -14.04 -6.34
N LEU A 7 -17.96 -13.84 -7.13
CA LEU A 7 -16.58 -13.95 -6.66
C LEU A 7 -16.23 -12.85 -5.65
N ILE A 8 -16.60 -11.60 -5.91
CA ILE A 8 -16.40 -10.50 -4.96
C ILE A 8 -17.13 -10.78 -3.64
N ARG A 9 -18.38 -11.27 -3.70
CA ARG A 9 -19.13 -11.65 -2.49
C ARG A 9 -18.44 -12.76 -1.71
N LYS A 10 -17.91 -13.77 -2.40
CA LYS A 10 -17.11 -14.85 -1.79
C LYS A 10 -15.89 -14.26 -1.07
N GLU A 11 -15.11 -13.42 -1.75
CA GLU A 11 -13.93 -12.77 -1.16
C GLU A 11 -14.30 -11.92 0.08
N SER A 12 -15.41 -11.17 0.01
CA SER A 12 -15.89 -10.37 1.14
C SER A 12 -16.20 -11.25 2.36
N ILE A 13 -16.96 -12.32 2.17
CA ILE A 13 -17.33 -13.24 3.25
C ILE A 13 -16.09 -13.91 3.86
N GLU A 14 -15.15 -14.33 3.02
CA GLU A 14 -13.89 -14.96 3.46
C GLU A 14 -13.03 -14.00 4.27
N ASN A 15 -12.85 -12.76 3.81
CA ASN A 15 -12.04 -11.76 4.50
C ASN A 15 -12.67 -11.30 5.84
N ILE A 16 -14.00 -11.20 5.92
CA ILE A 16 -14.70 -10.92 7.19
C ILE A 16 -14.51 -12.10 8.14
N ARG A 17 -14.74 -13.33 7.67
CA ARG A 17 -14.64 -14.55 8.49
C ARG A 17 -13.22 -14.81 8.99
N THR A 18 -12.21 -14.53 8.19
CA THR A 18 -10.79 -14.67 8.57
C THR A 18 -10.25 -13.46 9.35
N LYS A 19 -11.09 -12.45 9.61
CA LYS A 19 -10.75 -11.19 10.31
C LYS A 19 -9.61 -10.39 9.66
N LYS A 20 -9.23 -10.69 8.41
CA LYS A 20 -8.17 -9.97 7.68
C LYS A 20 -8.53 -8.51 7.46
N MET A 21 -9.78 -8.25 7.07
CA MET A 21 -10.30 -6.88 6.94
C MET A 21 -10.19 -6.11 8.25
N LEU A 22 -10.55 -6.72 9.36
CA LEU A 22 -10.46 -6.09 10.68
C LEU A 22 -9.01 -5.81 11.07
N GLY A 23 -8.09 -6.76 10.82
CA GLY A 23 -6.66 -6.57 11.07
C GLY A 23 -6.07 -5.40 10.27
N LEU A 24 -6.42 -5.31 8.97
CA LEU A 24 -5.98 -4.20 8.12
C LEU A 24 -6.53 -2.86 8.61
N LEU A 25 -7.82 -2.79 8.92
CA LEU A 25 -8.46 -1.57 9.44
C LEU A 25 -7.83 -1.11 10.74
N LEU A 26 -7.63 -2.00 11.71
CA LEU A 26 -7.01 -1.66 12.99
C LEU A 26 -5.58 -1.15 12.80
N LEU A 27 -4.79 -1.79 11.92
CA LEU A 27 -3.44 -1.34 11.58
C LEU A 27 -3.46 0.10 11.04
N PHE A 28 -4.37 0.39 10.09
CA PHE A 28 -4.43 1.70 9.46
C PHE A 28 -5.02 2.78 10.37
N ILE A 29 -5.97 2.45 11.22
CA ILE A 29 -6.44 3.36 12.28
C ILE A 29 -5.28 3.68 13.24
N PHE A 30 -4.51 2.68 13.65
CA PHE A 30 -3.35 2.87 14.52
C PHE A 30 -2.29 3.79 13.87
N ILE A 31 -1.97 3.58 12.59
CA ILE A 31 -1.04 4.44 11.84
C ILE A 31 -1.58 5.88 11.79
N GLY A 32 -2.88 6.04 11.52
CA GLY A 32 -3.52 7.35 11.48
C GLY A 32 -3.45 8.11 12.80
N LEU A 33 -3.58 7.40 13.93
CA LEU A 33 -3.48 7.98 15.28
C LEU A 33 -2.04 8.29 15.67
N ILE A 34 -1.13 7.34 15.47
CA ILE A 34 0.25 7.45 15.97
C ILE A 34 1.04 8.52 15.20
N SER A 35 0.71 8.79 13.93
CA SER A 35 1.48 9.72 13.11
C SER A 35 1.44 11.17 13.63
N PRO A 36 0.27 11.80 13.87
CA PRO A 36 0.22 13.14 14.47
C PRO A 36 0.70 13.15 15.92
N LEU A 37 0.48 12.06 16.66
CA LEU A 37 0.89 11.95 18.06
C LEU A 37 2.43 11.92 18.19
N THR A 38 3.11 11.13 17.37
CA THR A 38 4.58 11.10 17.34
C THR A 38 5.15 12.44 16.93
N ALA A 39 4.58 13.13 15.94
CA ALA A 39 5.02 14.47 15.56
C ALA A 39 4.93 15.44 16.74
N LYS A 40 3.83 15.40 17.50
CA LYS A 40 3.62 16.26 18.68
C LYS A 40 4.59 15.94 19.82
N LEU A 41 4.88 14.66 20.06
CA LEU A 41 5.71 14.21 21.18
C LEU A 41 7.21 14.20 20.86
N THR A 42 7.61 14.32 19.60
CA THR A 42 9.02 14.29 19.16
C THR A 42 9.93 15.26 19.96
N PRO A 43 9.54 16.53 20.21
CA PRO A 43 10.40 17.43 21.00
C PRO A 43 10.61 16.96 22.44
N GLN A 44 9.56 16.42 23.07
CA GLN A 44 9.63 15.91 24.45
C GLN A 44 10.51 14.67 24.54
N ILE A 45 10.42 13.78 23.55
CA ILE A 45 11.26 12.58 23.45
C ILE A 45 12.73 12.97 23.25
N LEU A 46 13.00 13.96 22.38
CA LEU A 46 14.36 14.45 22.15
C LEU A 46 14.97 15.08 23.42
N GLN A 47 14.17 15.87 24.14
CA GLN A 47 14.62 16.45 25.42
C GLN A 47 14.88 15.39 26.49
N ALA A 48 14.08 14.33 26.55
CA ALA A 48 14.26 13.24 27.50
C ALA A 48 15.51 12.36 27.23
N ILE A 49 15.95 12.33 25.95
CA ILE A 49 17.16 11.58 25.54
C ILE A 49 18.42 12.44 25.57
N ALA A 50 18.27 13.77 25.58
CA ALA A 50 19.38 14.69 25.69
C ALA A 50 20.09 14.48 27.02
N THR A 51 21.31 13.96 26.96
CA THR A 51 22.21 13.83 28.14
C THR A 51 22.71 15.22 28.53
N ASP A 52 22.99 15.43 29.84
CA ASP A 52 23.48 16.69 30.38
C ASP A 52 24.60 17.30 29.52
N GLY A 53 24.33 18.49 28.97
CA GLY A 53 25.30 19.27 28.19
C GLY A 53 25.01 19.45 26.69
N ILE A 54 23.97 18.82 26.14
CA ILE A 54 23.55 19.05 24.75
C ILE A 54 22.18 19.75 24.73
N ASP A 55 22.18 21.06 24.60
CA ASP A 55 20.94 21.83 24.35
C ASP A 55 20.41 21.54 22.94
N ILE A 56 19.60 20.49 22.81
CA ILE A 56 18.86 20.22 21.58
C ILE A 56 17.70 21.22 21.54
N LYS A 57 17.86 22.32 20.82
CA LYS A 57 16.74 23.21 20.48
C LYS A 57 15.77 22.45 19.59
N ALA A 58 14.84 21.73 20.20
CA ALA A 58 13.75 21.11 19.48
C ALA A 58 12.81 22.21 18.96
N ASN A 59 12.72 22.35 17.64
CA ASN A 59 11.76 23.25 17.02
C ASN A 59 10.34 22.86 17.42
N THR A 60 9.46 23.84 17.55
CA THR A 60 8.03 23.59 17.76
C THR A 60 7.48 22.73 16.61
N PRO A 61 6.82 21.60 16.91
CA PRO A 61 6.32 20.71 15.88
C PRO A 61 5.22 21.39 15.05
N THR A 62 5.24 21.16 13.78
CA THR A 62 4.37 21.77 12.77
C THR A 62 3.45 20.76 12.11
N GLU A 63 2.43 21.27 11.40
CA GLU A 63 1.55 20.44 10.57
C GLU A 63 2.33 19.56 9.59
N ILE A 64 3.43 20.09 9.01
CA ILE A 64 4.30 19.32 8.08
C ILE A 64 4.94 18.13 8.77
N ASP A 65 5.38 18.25 10.02
CA ASP A 65 6.01 17.15 10.74
C ASP A 65 5.03 15.99 10.95
N SER A 66 3.74 16.31 11.16
CA SER A 66 2.69 15.30 11.21
C SER A 66 2.54 14.55 9.88
N TRP A 67 2.53 15.26 8.75
CA TRP A 67 2.43 14.64 7.43
C TRP A 67 3.70 13.84 7.06
N VAL A 68 4.88 14.30 7.45
CA VAL A 68 6.13 13.53 7.32
C VAL A 68 6.01 12.18 8.04
N GLN A 69 5.53 12.19 9.28
CA GLN A 69 5.33 10.96 10.06
C GLN A 69 4.25 10.07 9.44
N PHE A 70 3.17 10.66 8.94
CA PHE A 70 2.11 9.92 8.25
C PHE A 70 2.67 9.14 7.05
N PHE A 71 3.36 9.82 6.13
CA PHE A 71 3.93 9.15 4.95
C PHE A 71 4.99 8.13 5.34
N LYS A 72 5.85 8.43 6.32
CA LYS A 72 6.83 7.48 6.84
C LYS A 72 6.17 6.21 7.37
N ASN A 73 5.16 6.34 8.22
CA ASN A 73 4.48 5.21 8.83
C ASN A 73 3.68 4.40 7.81
N VAL A 74 2.98 5.05 6.87
CA VAL A 74 2.29 4.37 5.78
C VAL A 74 3.27 3.60 4.90
N ASN A 75 4.38 4.22 4.51
CA ASN A 75 5.36 3.60 3.61
C ASN A 75 6.11 2.44 4.28
N GLN A 76 6.41 2.54 5.57
CA GLN A 76 7.14 1.50 6.30
C GLN A 76 6.20 0.45 6.89
N ILE A 77 5.27 0.84 7.75
CA ILE A 77 4.42 -0.10 8.48
C ILE A 77 3.21 -0.50 7.64
N GLY A 78 2.56 0.46 6.99
CA GLY A 78 1.35 0.25 6.22
C GLY A 78 1.55 -0.67 5.03
N MET A 79 2.58 -0.42 4.20
CA MET A 79 2.89 -1.25 3.03
C MET A 79 3.33 -2.66 3.41
N PHE A 80 4.14 -2.80 4.48
CA PHE A 80 4.49 -4.13 5.01
C PHE A 80 3.25 -4.89 5.49
N GLY A 81 2.39 -4.24 6.26
CA GLY A 81 1.14 -4.84 6.73
C GLY A 81 0.23 -5.29 5.59
N LEU A 82 0.12 -4.48 4.53
CA LEU A 82 -0.62 -4.82 3.32
C LEU A 82 -0.08 -6.11 2.70
N VAL A 83 1.22 -6.16 2.43
CA VAL A 83 1.86 -7.31 1.77
C VAL A 83 1.73 -8.57 2.63
N ILE A 84 1.93 -8.51 3.94
CA ILE A 84 1.79 -9.68 4.82
C ILE A 84 0.34 -10.20 4.84
N LEU A 85 -0.64 -9.31 4.92
CA LEU A 85 -2.05 -9.72 5.03
C LEU A 85 -2.59 -10.32 3.73
N PHE A 86 -2.18 -9.78 2.59
CA PHE A 86 -2.70 -10.24 1.30
C PHE A 86 -1.91 -11.40 0.69
N SER A 87 -0.63 -11.60 1.05
CA SER A 87 0.18 -12.73 0.55
C SER A 87 -0.46 -14.09 0.79
N THR A 88 -1.29 -14.21 1.82
CA THR A 88 -1.98 -15.43 2.17
C THR A 88 -3.29 -15.68 1.40
N GLN A 89 -3.79 -14.69 0.62
CA GLN A 89 -5.11 -14.83 -0.01
C GLN A 89 -5.11 -15.79 -1.19
N VAL A 90 -4.20 -15.57 -2.15
CA VAL A 90 -4.11 -16.43 -3.34
C VAL A 90 -3.38 -17.72 -3.01
N THR A 91 -2.28 -17.63 -2.27
CA THR A 91 -1.44 -18.77 -1.91
C THR A 91 -2.18 -19.82 -1.10
N ASN A 92 -2.99 -19.42 -0.11
CA ASN A 92 -3.79 -20.37 0.68
C ASN A 92 -4.84 -21.10 -0.16
N GLU A 93 -5.42 -20.45 -1.17
CA GLU A 93 -6.38 -21.11 -2.06
C GLU A 93 -5.70 -22.11 -2.99
N ILE A 94 -4.49 -21.80 -3.46
CA ILE A 94 -3.69 -22.73 -4.27
C ILE A 94 -3.30 -23.94 -3.40
N GLN A 95 -2.72 -23.71 -2.23
CA GLN A 95 -2.24 -24.77 -1.33
C GLN A 95 -3.37 -25.68 -0.81
N LYS A 96 -4.55 -25.13 -0.55
CA LYS A 96 -5.72 -25.91 -0.10
C LYS A 96 -6.49 -26.56 -1.25
N GLY A 97 -6.06 -26.39 -2.50
CA GLY A 97 -6.76 -26.91 -3.68
C GLY A 97 -8.13 -26.27 -3.95
N THR A 98 -8.51 -25.25 -3.19
CA THR A 98 -9.83 -24.61 -3.36
C THR A 98 -9.91 -23.84 -4.66
N LEU A 99 -8.80 -23.29 -5.14
CA LEU A 99 -8.71 -22.65 -6.45
C LEU A 99 -8.96 -23.65 -7.58
N ILE A 100 -8.39 -24.87 -7.47
CA ILE A 100 -8.59 -25.97 -8.43
C ILE A 100 -10.07 -26.35 -8.50
N ASN A 101 -10.73 -26.49 -7.36
CA ASN A 101 -12.16 -26.80 -7.28
C ASN A 101 -13.06 -25.72 -7.90
N LEU A 102 -12.64 -24.45 -7.86
CA LEU A 102 -13.35 -23.35 -8.52
C LEU A 102 -13.19 -23.41 -10.04
N LEU A 103 -11.98 -23.73 -10.50
CA LEU A 103 -11.66 -23.80 -11.92
C LEU A 103 -12.27 -25.04 -12.58
N SER A 104 -12.33 -26.19 -11.90
CA SER A 104 -12.98 -27.41 -12.39
C SER A 104 -14.50 -27.24 -12.58
N LYS A 105 -15.11 -26.30 -11.86
CA LYS A 105 -16.52 -25.92 -12.06
C LYS A 105 -16.72 -24.95 -13.25
N GLY A 106 -15.71 -24.75 -14.09
CA GLY A 106 -15.81 -23.92 -15.30
C GLY A 106 -15.68 -22.41 -15.07
N LEU A 107 -15.17 -21.97 -13.92
CA LEU A 107 -14.92 -20.54 -13.70
C LEU A 107 -13.72 -20.07 -14.53
N PRO A 108 -13.84 -18.97 -15.29
CA PRO A 108 -12.73 -18.47 -16.11
C PRO A 108 -11.63 -17.89 -15.21
N ARG A 109 -10.41 -18.37 -15.43
CA ARG A 109 -9.21 -18.02 -14.64
C ARG A 109 -8.93 -16.52 -14.56
N ASN A 110 -9.19 -15.80 -15.65
CA ASN A 110 -9.06 -14.34 -15.72
C ASN A 110 -10.02 -13.63 -14.74
N GLN A 111 -11.27 -14.08 -14.63
CA GLN A 111 -12.21 -13.46 -13.69
C GLN A 111 -11.82 -13.68 -12.24
N VAL A 112 -11.18 -14.81 -11.92
CA VAL A 112 -10.69 -15.08 -10.56
C VAL A 112 -9.56 -14.10 -10.20
N ILE A 113 -8.56 -13.89 -11.07
CA ILE A 113 -7.47 -12.96 -10.81
C ILE A 113 -7.98 -11.52 -10.72
N ILE A 114 -8.80 -11.11 -11.68
CA ILE A 114 -9.33 -9.73 -11.70
C ILE A 114 -10.20 -9.45 -10.47
N SER A 115 -11.07 -10.39 -10.06
CA SER A 115 -11.91 -10.20 -8.88
C SER A 115 -11.10 -10.08 -7.60
N LYS A 116 -10.02 -10.85 -7.44
CA LYS A 116 -9.12 -10.75 -6.29
C LYS A 116 -8.36 -9.41 -6.26
N CYS A 117 -7.78 -9.02 -7.40
CA CYS A 117 -7.09 -7.74 -7.51
C CYS A 117 -8.03 -6.57 -7.18
N PHE A 118 -9.23 -6.58 -7.74
CA PHE A 118 -10.23 -5.54 -7.53
C PHE A 118 -10.70 -5.48 -6.07
N PHE A 119 -11.00 -6.64 -5.46
CA PHE A 119 -11.41 -6.71 -4.06
C PHE A 119 -10.32 -6.21 -3.12
N ASN A 120 -9.06 -6.65 -3.32
CA ASN A 120 -7.92 -6.20 -2.50
C ASN A 120 -7.66 -4.70 -2.66
N ALA A 121 -7.77 -4.17 -3.89
CA ALA A 121 -7.65 -2.74 -4.14
C ALA A 121 -8.74 -1.92 -3.42
N ILE A 122 -9.98 -2.42 -3.37
CA ILE A 122 -11.06 -1.78 -2.60
C ILE A 122 -10.75 -1.81 -1.11
N MET A 123 -10.34 -2.96 -0.57
CA MET A 123 -10.00 -3.09 0.85
C MET A 123 -8.84 -2.17 1.24
N TRP A 124 -7.80 -2.11 0.41
CA TRP A 124 -6.68 -1.20 0.58
C TRP A 124 -7.13 0.25 0.59
N THR A 125 -7.85 0.67 -0.47
CA THR A 125 -8.34 2.05 -0.61
C THR A 125 -9.20 2.46 0.58
N PHE A 126 -10.12 1.60 1.01
CA PHE A 126 -11.00 1.86 2.15
C PHE A 126 -10.22 2.03 3.46
N SER A 127 -9.29 1.11 3.75
CA SER A 127 -8.47 1.16 4.97
C SER A 127 -7.54 2.38 4.97
N TYR A 128 -6.96 2.70 3.83
CA TYR A 128 -6.09 3.86 3.65
C TYR A 128 -6.85 5.19 3.78
N CYS A 129 -8.07 5.27 3.23
CA CYS A 129 -8.94 6.44 3.41
C CYS A 129 -9.29 6.67 4.89
N ILE A 130 -9.59 5.61 5.65
CA ILE A 130 -9.82 5.72 7.09
C ILE A 130 -8.56 6.22 7.80
N CYS A 131 -7.39 5.67 7.49
CA CYS A 131 -6.11 6.13 8.02
C CYS A 131 -5.91 7.63 7.78
N PHE A 132 -6.14 8.07 6.55
CA PHE A 132 -6.04 9.48 6.17
C PHE A 132 -7.02 10.35 6.96
N LEU A 133 -8.29 9.96 7.05
CA LEU A 133 -9.31 10.73 7.78
C LEU A 133 -8.95 10.88 9.26
N VAL A 134 -8.47 9.82 9.89
CA VAL A 134 -8.01 9.85 11.28
C VAL A 134 -6.79 10.77 11.43
N ALA A 135 -5.78 10.60 10.59
CA ALA A 135 -4.58 11.44 10.62
C ALA A 135 -4.89 12.91 10.36
N PHE A 136 -5.76 13.20 9.39
CA PHE A 136 -6.19 14.56 9.07
C PHE A 136 -6.93 15.22 10.24
N GLY A 137 -7.87 14.50 10.88
CA GLY A 137 -8.61 14.99 12.03
C GLY A 137 -7.68 15.35 13.20
N TYR A 138 -6.75 14.47 13.55
CA TYR A 138 -5.80 14.71 14.64
C TYR A 138 -4.74 15.75 14.28
N THR A 139 -4.26 15.79 13.05
CA THR A 139 -3.34 16.83 12.57
C THR A 139 -3.97 18.21 12.67
N LYS A 140 -5.21 18.34 12.21
CA LYS A 140 -5.97 19.60 12.33
C LYS A 140 -6.21 19.99 13.79
N TYR A 141 -6.49 19.05 14.66
CA TYR A 141 -6.71 19.29 16.08
C TYR A 141 -5.45 19.80 16.80
N PHE A 142 -4.26 19.22 16.49
CA PHE A 142 -3.02 19.55 17.18
C PHE A 142 -2.27 20.76 16.59
N PHE A 143 -2.31 20.93 15.27
CA PHE A 143 -1.47 21.89 14.55
C PHE A 143 -2.27 22.92 13.74
N GLY A 144 -3.59 22.79 13.64
CA GLY A 144 -4.42 23.64 12.80
C GLY A 144 -4.46 23.17 11.33
N ASN A 145 -4.81 24.07 10.42
CA ASN A 145 -4.93 23.79 8.98
C ASN A 145 -4.27 24.92 8.20
N THR A 146 -3.00 24.78 7.91
CA THR A 146 -2.20 25.79 7.21
C THR A 146 -2.13 25.53 5.71
N PHE A 147 -2.22 24.24 5.29
CA PHE A 147 -2.05 23.84 3.90
C PHE A 147 -3.37 23.59 3.19
N SER A 148 -3.36 23.78 1.87
CA SER A 148 -4.53 23.51 1.02
C SER A 148 -4.90 22.03 1.06
N ILE A 149 -6.19 21.73 1.29
CA ILE A 149 -6.73 20.36 1.29
C ILE A 149 -6.45 19.67 -0.07
N GLY A 150 -6.51 20.43 -1.17
CA GLY A 150 -6.21 19.91 -2.51
C GLY A 150 -4.79 19.35 -2.62
N ASN A 151 -3.80 20.07 -2.10
CA ASN A 151 -2.40 19.64 -2.10
C ASN A 151 -2.20 18.39 -1.21
N ILE A 152 -2.87 18.34 -0.05
CA ILE A 152 -2.82 17.18 0.85
C ILE A 152 -3.41 15.95 0.15
N LEU A 153 -4.57 16.08 -0.50
CA LEU A 153 -5.20 14.98 -1.24
C LEU A 153 -4.32 14.48 -2.40
N MET A 154 -3.69 15.39 -3.14
CA MET A 154 -2.74 15.02 -4.20
C MET A 154 -1.56 14.24 -3.64
N ALA A 155 -0.98 14.67 -2.52
CA ALA A 155 0.12 13.96 -1.87
C ALA A 155 -0.28 12.58 -1.38
N VAL A 156 -1.48 12.45 -0.77
CA VAL A 156 -2.03 11.20 -0.24
C VAL A 156 -2.39 10.21 -1.36
N PHE A 157 -2.72 10.70 -2.55
CA PHE A 157 -3.05 9.86 -3.70
C PHE A 157 -1.86 9.01 -4.21
N LEU A 158 -0.62 9.48 -4.04
CA LEU A 158 0.56 8.79 -4.54
C LEU A 158 0.83 7.44 -3.84
N PRO A 159 0.90 7.34 -2.49
CA PRO A 159 1.04 6.06 -1.81
C PRO A 159 -0.15 5.13 -2.04
N LEU A 160 -1.35 5.66 -2.28
CA LEU A 160 -2.52 4.85 -2.62
C LEU A 160 -2.30 4.07 -3.92
N ILE A 161 -1.81 4.74 -4.98
CA ILE A 161 -1.50 4.09 -6.27
C ILE A 161 -0.39 3.05 -6.08
N PHE A 162 0.65 3.38 -5.31
CA PHE A 162 1.75 2.45 -5.05
C PHE A 162 1.27 1.18 -4.33
N GLY A 163 0.35 1.30 -3.38
CA GLY A 163 -0.26 0.13 -2.72
C GLY A 163 -1.05 -0.76 -3.68
N ILE A 164 -1.77 -0.18 -4.66
CA ILE A 164 -2.44 -0.95 -5.71
C ILE A 164 -1.42 -1.69 -6.59
N PHE A 165 -0.28 -1.07 -6.88
CA PHE A 165 0.83 -1.73 -7.59
C PHE A 165 1.38 -2.91 -6.78
N LEU A 166 1.59 -2.75 -5.47
CA LEU A 166 2.04 -3.85 -4.60
C LEU A 166 1.05 -5.02 -4.62
N ILE A 167 -0.26 -4.75 -4.59
CA ILE A 167 -1.30 -5.79 -4.69
C ILE A 167 -1.19 -6.55 -6.01
N ALA A 168 -0.99 -5.86 -7.14
CA ALA A 168 -0.84 -6.51 -8.43
C ALA A 168 0.44 -7.36 -8.50
N LEU A 169 1.55 -6.85 -7.96
CA LEU A 169 2.83 -7.55 -7.88
C LEU A 169 2.72 -8.80 -6.98
N GLU A 170 1.98 -8.69 -5.89
CA GLU A 170 1.74 -9.76 -4.93
C GLU A 170 0.91 -10.90 -5.52
N ILE A 171 -0.16 -10.57 -6.27
CA ILE A 171 -0.95 -11.57 -6.98
C ILE A 171 -0.07 -12.31 -7.99
N LEU A 172 0.78 -11.61 -8.72
CA LEU A 172 1.74 -12.23 -9.65
C LEU A 172 2.69 -13.17 -8.90
N GLY A 173 3.30 -12.70 -7.81
CA GLY A 173 4.17 -13.51 -6.97
C GLY A 173 3.48 -14.75 -6.42
N SER A 174 2.23 -14.62 -5.96
CA SER A 174 1.43 -15.72 -5.43
C SER A 174 1.16 -16.82 -6.47
N VAL A 175 0.86 -16.41 -7.71
CA VAL A 175 0.62 -17.36 -8.80
C VAL A 175 1.91 -18.05 -9.25
N ILE A 176 3.07 -17.36 -9.21
CA ILE A 176 4.36 -17.92 -9.59
C ILE A 176 4.88 -18.91 -8.53
N THR A 177 4.88 -18.49 -7.26
CA THR A 177 5.58 -19.20 -6.17
C THR A 177 4.69 -20.20 -5.42
N GLU A 178 3.38 -20.04 -5.47
CA GLU A 178 2.36 -20.89 -4.82
C GLU A 178 2.52 -21.05 -3.30
N ASN A 179 3.40 -20.26 -2.69
CA ASN A 179 3.58 -20.25 -1.25
C ASN A 179 3.76 -18.83 -0.70
N VAL A 180 3.43 -18.65 0.59
CA VAL A 180 3.43 -17.34 1.25
C VAL A 180 4.83 -16.73 1.29
N ILE A 181 5.84 -17.52 1.67
CA ILE A 181 7.22 -17.02 1.82
C ILE A 181 7.78 -16.62 0.45
N GLY A 182 7.55 -17.44 -0.58
CA GLY A 182 7.96 -17.13 -1.95
C GLY A 182 7.29 -15.86 -2.47
N THR A 183 6.00 -15.66 -2.18
CA THR A 183 5.29 -14.42 -2.53
C THR A 183 5.91 -13.20 -1.86
N LEU A 184 6.19 -13.28 -0.56
CA LEU A 184 6.84 -12.19 0.18
C LEU A 184 8.22 -11.86 -0.39
N LEU A 185 9.03 -12.88 -0.68
CA LEU A 185 10.35 -12.69 -1.29
C LEU A 185 10.26 -12.12 -2.70
N PHE A 186 9.27 -12.54 -3.49
CA PHE A 186 9.04 -12.00 -4.83
C PHE A 186 8.70 -10.49 -4.79
N VAL A 187 7.78 -10.09 -3.90
CA VAL A 187 7.41 -8.68 -3.72
C VAL A 187 8.59 -7.88 -3.18
N ALA A 188 9.28 -8.38 -2.15
CA ALA A 188 10.46 -7.72 -1.59
C ALA A 188 11.57 -7.54 -2.64
N GLY A 189 11.84 -8.58 -3.45
CA GLY A 189 12.80 -8.51 -4.55
C GLY A 189 12.40 -7.47 -5.61
N GLY A 190 11.12 -7.43 -6.00
CA GLY A 190 10.60 -6.45 -6.94
C GLY A 190 10.72 -5.00 -6.43
N VAL A 191 10.45 -4.76 -5.15
CA VAL A 191 10.65 -3.44 -4.53
C VAL A 191 12.13 -3.10 -4.38
N MET A 192 12.98 -4.08 -4.01
CA MET A 192 14.42 -3.89 -3.88
C MET A 192 15.06 -3.52 -5.23
N ILE A 193 14.67 -4.19 -6.31
CA ILE A 193 15.14 -3.84 -7.66
C ILE A 193 14.78 -2.39 -8.01
N GLN A 194 13.55 -1.97 -7.73
CA GLN A 194 13.14 -0.58 -7.95
C GLN A 194 13.97 0.39 -7.10
N PHE A 195 14.24 0.05 -5.85
CA PHE A 195 15.07 0.87 -4.97
C PHE A 195 16.49 1.01 -5.50
N ILE A 196 17.13 -0.07 -5.97
CA ILE A 196 18.46 -0.03 -6.56
C ILE A 196 18.48 0.81 -7.85
N LEU A 197 17.48 0.63 -8.71
CA LEU A 197 17.37 1.41 -9.94
C LEU A 197 17.10 2.90 -9.67
N SER A 198 16.42 3.22 -8.58
CA SER A 198 16.11 4.60 -8.17
C SER A 198 17.34 5.40 -7.71
N LEU A 199 18.48 4.74 -7.48
CA LEU A 199 19.75 5.43 -7.18
C LEU A 199 20.26 6.29 -8.36
N LYS A 200 19.77 6.00 -9.58
CA LYS A 200 20.04 6.85 -10.75
C LYS A 200 18.89 7.84 -10.93
N GLU A 201 19.17 9.13 -10.82
CA GLU A 201 18.16 10.20 -10.92
C GLU A 201 17.39 10.19 -12.25
N GLU A 202 18.03 9.75 -13.33
CA GLU A 202 17.40 9.65 -14.65
C GLU A 202 16.33 8.56 -14.71
N ILE A 203 16.49 7.48 -13.94
CA ILE A 203 15.62 6.30 -13.98
C ILE A 203 14.47 6.43 -12.96
N VAL A 204 14.71 7.06 -11.82
CA VAL A 204 13.72 7.14 -10.73
C VAL A 204 12.38 7.71 -11.19
N LYS A 205 12.40 8.69 -12.10
CA LYS A 205 11.19 9.33 -12.65
C LYS A 205 10.26 8.38 -13.43
N TYR A 206 10.76 7.20 -13.80
CA TYR A 206 9.97 6.17 -14.48
C TYR A 206 9.56 5.03 -13.56
N MET A 207 9.95 5.05 -12.26
CA MET A 207 9.71 3.95 -11.35
C MET A 207 8.54 4.22 -10.41
N PRO A 208 7.72 3.21 -10.10
CA PRO A 208 6.64 3.32 -9.10
C PRO A 208 7.12 3.84 -7.75
N ILE A 209 8.32 3.48 -7.31
CA ILE A 209 8.90 3.92 -6.04
C ILE A 209 9.05 5.45 -5.93
N ALA A 210 9.12 6.17 -7.05
CA ALA A 210 9.13 7.63 -7.07
C ALA A 210 7.88 8.24 -6.42
N LEU A 211 6.74 7.51 -6.45
CA LEU A 211 5.49 7.95 -5.82
C LEU A 211 5.63 8.09 -4.30
N LEU A 212 6.61 7.42 -3.69
CA LEU A 212 6.87 7.48 -2.25
C LEU A 212 7.93 8.52 -1.87
N GLY A 213 8.62 9.11 -2.86
CA GLY A 213 9.85 9.86 -2.64
C GLY A 213 9.69 11.15 -1.82
N LYS A 214 8.86 12.08 -2.27
CA LYS A 214 8.76 13.43 -1.66
C LYS A 214 7.32 13.96 -1.61
N PRO A 215 6.34 13.23 -1.07
CA PRO A 215 4.94 13.67 -1.06
C PRO A 215 4.73 14.98 -0.26
N VAL A 216 5.58 15.27 0.70
CA VAL A 216 5.54 16.51 1.50
C VAL A 216 5.78 17.76 0.65
N ASN A 217 6.55 17.68 -0.42
CA ASN A 217 6.77 18.82 -1.32
C ASN A 217 5.45 19.23 -2.02
N ILE A 218 4.60 18.25 -2.34
CA ILE A 218 3.29 18.50 -2.95
C ILE A 218 2.38 19.25 -1.98
N ILE A 219 2.44 18.91 -0.68
CA ILE A 219 1.68 19.65 0.34
C ILE A 219 2.07 21.13 0.35
N LYS A 220 3.37 21.41 0.13
CA LYS A 220 3.89 22.78 0.00
C LYS A 220 3.58 23.44 -1.35
N GLY A 221 2.88 22.75 -2.26
CA GLY A 221 2.52 23.27 -3.59
C GLY A 221 3.64 23.15 -4.62
N ILE A 222 4.64 22.27 -4.40
CA ILE A 222 5.81 22.14 -5.26
C ILE A 222 5.79 20.79 -5.98
N GLY A 223 5.91 20.80 -7.31
CA GLY A 223 6.38 19.64 -8.08
C GLY A 223 5.39 18.52 -8.33
N PHE A 224 4.07 18.74 -8.29
CA PHE A 224 3.09 17.68 -8.63
C PHE A 224 3.25 17.20 -10.09
N ASN A 225 3.63 18.09 -11.00
CA ASN A 225 3.81 17.74 -12.41
C ASN A 225 4.86 16.64 -12.64
N ASP A 226 5.85 16.53 -11.76
CA ASP A 226 6.91 15.54 -11.86
C ASP A 226 6.40 14.11 -11.62
N TYR A 227 5.22 13.96 -11.05
CA TYR A 227 4.63 12.66 -10.73
C TYR A 227 3.73 12.08 -11.83
N PHE A 228 3.42 12.82 -12.90
CA PHE A 228 2.61 12.28 -14.00
C PHE A 228 3.26 11.06 -14.64
N ILE A 229 4.56 11.11 -14.92
CA ILE A 229 5.29 10.00 -15.53
C ILE A 229 5.27 8.76 -14.60
N PRO A 230 5.70 8.85 -13.31
CA PRO A 230 5.61 7.73 -12.38
C PRO A 230 4.18 7.16 -12.23
N ILE A 231 3.16 7.98 -12.25
CA ILE A 231 1.76 7.52 -12.18
C ILE A 231 1.43 6.65 -13.40
N PHE A 232 1.68 7.15 -14.62
CA PHE A 232 1.37 6.41 -15.85
C PHE A 232 2.17 5.11 -15.97
N THR A 233 3.46 5.13 -15.64
CA THR A 233 4.29 3.93 -15.63
C THR A 233 3.81 2.91 -14.60
N THR A 234 3.37 3.37 -13.42
CA THR A 234 2.82 2.50 -12.38
C THR A 234 1.54 1.81 -12.85
N PHE A 235 0.62 2.55 -13.49
CA PHE A 235 -0.59 1.94 -14.08
C PHE A 235 -0.24 0.92 -15.17
N GLY A 236 0.74 1.22 -16.02
CA GLY A 236 1.24 0.27 -17.02
C GLY A 236 1.78 -1.01 -16.39
N LEU A 237 2.57 -0.90 -15.33
CA LEU A 237 3.10 -2.06 -14.60
C LEU A 237 2.01 -2.85 -13.87
N ILE A 238 0.98 -2.20 -13.32
CA ILE A 238 -0.19 -2.89 -12.73
C ILE A 238 -0.86 -3.77 -13.79
N ILE A 239 -1.11 -3.23 -14.97
CA ILE A 239 -1.72 -3.97 -16.08
C ILE A 239 -0.83 -5.15 -16.51
N ILE A 240 0.47 -4.93 -16.64
CA ILE A 240 1.45 -5.98 -16.99
C ILE A 240 1.44 -7.09 -15.94
N CYS A 241 1.46 -6.77 -14.64
CA CYS A 241 1.41 -7.74 -13.56
C CYS A 241 0.11 -8.58 -13.61
N ILE A 242 -1.04 -7.95 -13.84
CA ILE A 242 -2.34 -8.65 -13.92
C ILE A 242 -2.36 -9.58 -15.14
N ILE A 243 -1.95 -9.10 -16.32
CA ILE A 243 -1.91 -9.93 -17.55
C ILE A 243 -0.94 -11.10 -17.36
N SER A 244 0.25 -10.85 -16.81
CA SER A 244 1.24 -11.89 -16.53
C SER A 244 0.70 -12.95 -15.56
N SER A 245 -0.03 -12.52 -14.52
CA SER A 245 -0.69 -13.43 -13.56
C SER A 245 -1.70 -14.34 -14.25
N ILE A 246 -2.50 -13.79 -15.17
CA ILE A 246 -3.48 -14.57 -15.95
C ILE A 246 -2.77 -15.57 -16.88
N ILE A 247 -1.71 -15.15 -17.57
CA ILE A 247 -0.95 -16.01 -18.48
C ILE A 247 -0.30 -17.16 -17.73
N VAL A 248 0.35 -16.88 -16.59
CA VAL A 248 0.99 -17.90 -15.76
C VAL A 248 -0.06 -18.88 -15.23
N LEU A 249 -1.19 -18.38 -14.72
CA LEU A 249 -2.26 -19.23 -14.22
C LEU A 249 -2.86 -20.12 -15.33
N ASN A 250 -2.96 -19.61 -16.57
CA ASN A 250 -3.48 -20.38 -17.71
C ASN A 250 -2.54 -21.50 -18.16
N LYS A 251 -1.22 -21.29 -18.06
CA LYS A 251 -0.22 -22.30 -18.45
C LYS A 251 -0.02 -23.39 -17.39
N LYS A 252 -0.43 -23.16 -16.16
CA LYS A 252 -0.29 -24.15 -15.09
C LYS A 252 -1.36 -25.23 -15.25
N GLU A 253 -0.90 -26.47 -15.46
CA GLU A 253 -1.69 -27.67 -15.24
C GLU A 253 -1.84 -27.85 -13.73
N MET A 254 -3.02 -27.56 -13.21
CA MET A 254 -3.30 -27.78 -11.80
C MET A 254 -3.67 -29.26 -11.61
N SER A 255 -2.66 -30.06 -11.31
CA SER A 255 -2.84 -31.46 -10.90
C SER A 255 -3.21 -31.55 -9.42
#